data_441d558a5130d854bd6624250b804563
#
_entry.id   441d558a5130d854bd6624250b804563
#
_cell.length_a   1.000
_cell.length_b   1.000
_cell.length_c   1.000
_cell.angle_alpha   90.00
_cell.angle_beta   90.00
_cell.angle_gamma   90.00
#
_symmetry.space_group_name_H-M   'P 1'
#
loop_
_entity.id
_entity.type
_entity.pdbx_description
1 polymer ?
#
loop_
_entity_poly.entity_id
_entity_poly.type
_entity_poly.pdbx_seq_one_letter_code
_entity_poly.pdbx_strand_id
1 'polypeptide(L)'
;IGERPFAEFLTNFLPKETGDIVDEDGRFIKHHDGLPFYTIGQRKGLEIGGGFSDSPEPWFVADKLIESNKIVAVQGDSPLLYHNSLIADSVHWIDKAPNFPLICDAKIRYRQASQECKVIMLDGDCIKVDFKDTQRAITPGQSVVFYDGDVCLGGSVIKSKANE
;
A
#
# COMPACT_ATOMS: atom_id res chain seq x y z
N ILE A 1 -26.72 -1.87 4.73
CA ILE A 1 -25.53 -2.16 5.55
C ILE A 1 -24.93 -0.80 5.84
N GLY A 2 -25.09 -0.31 7.09
CA GLY A 2 -24.59 1.00 7.51
C GLY A 2 -23.06 1.05 7.55
N GLU A 3 -22.48 2.23 7.37
CA GLU A 3 -21.05 2.46 7.57
C GLU A 3 -20.69 2.17 9.04
N ARG A 4 -19.82 1.21 9.26
CA ARG A 4 -19.23 0.94 10.59
C ARG A 4 -17.77 1.36 10.56
N PRO A 5 -17.23 1.87 11.69
CA PRO A 5 -15.79 2.11 11.78
C PRO A 5 -15.03 0.80 11.51
N PHE A 6 -14.12 0.83 10.54
CA PHE A 6 -13.42 -0.37 10.05
C PHE A 6 -12.67 -1.11 11.17
N ALA A 7 -12.01 -0.37 12.06
CA ALA A 7 -11.31 -0.95 13.21
C ALA A 7 -12.28 -1.71 14.15
N GLU A 8 -13.45 -1.14 14.47
CA GLU A 8 -14.46 -1.79 15.31
C GLU A 8 -15.02 -3.06 14.66
N PHE A 9 -15.22 -3.05 13.34
CA PHE A 9 -15.63 -4.24 12.61
C PHE A 9 -14.58 -5.34 12.70
N LEU A 10 -13.30 -5.01 12.48
CA LEU A 10 -12.21 -5.98 12.51
C LEU A 10 -11.96 -6.61 13.87
N THR A 11 -12.22 -5.91 14.98
CA THR A 11 -12.04 -6.47 16.34
C THR A 11 -12.92 -7.69 16.62
N ASN A 12 -14.01 -7.88 15.87
CA ASN A 12 -14.87 -9.06 16.00
C ASN A 12 -14.24 -10.33 15.37
N PHE A 13 -13.24 -10.18 14.51
CA PHE A 13 -12.68 -11.28 13.71
C PHE A 13 -11.18 -11.49 13.94
N LEU A 14 -10.47 -10.48 14.39
CA LEU A 14 -9.02 -10.52 14.55
C LEU A 14 -8.63 -10.21 16.00
N PRO A 15 -7.75 -11.02 16.60
CA PRO A 15 -7.21 -10.72 17.90
C PRO A 15 -6.38 -9.42 17.85
N LYS A 16 -6.38 -8.68 18.95
CA LYS A 16 -5.50 -7.55 19.15
C LYS A 16 -4.11 -8.06 19.53
N GLU A 17 -3.16 -7.88 18.64
CA GLU A 17 -1.74 -8.16 18.89
C GLU A 17 -0.97 -6.85 18.99
N THR A 18 -0.85 -6.35 20.21
CA THR A 18 -0.17 -5.09 20.49
C THR A 18 1.29 -5.14 20.01
N GLY A 19 1.70 -4.12 19.29
CA GLY A 19 3.09 -3.91 18.84
C GLY A 19 3.47 -2.44 18.92
N ASP A 20 4.59 -2.08 18.29
CA ASP A 20 5.15 -0.75 18.38
C ASP A 20 4.92 0.07 17.10
N ILE A 21 4.61 1.35 17.27
CA ILE A 21 4.78 2.36 16.22
C ILE A 21 6.14 3.01 16.46
N VAL A 22 6.96 3.01 15.41
CA VAL A 22 8.31 3.61 15.42
C VAL A 22 8.41 4.65 14.30
N ASP A 23 9.34 5.60 14.43
CA ASP A 23 9.69 6.52 13.34
C ASP A 23 10.61 5.85 12.30
N GLU A 24 11.04 6.61 11.30
CA GLU A 24 11.94 6.16 10.24
C GLU A 24 13.34 5.76 10.74
N ASP A 25 13.78 6.26 11.89
CA ASP A 25 15.03 5.91 12.56
C ASP A 25 14.88 4.71 13.51
N GLY A 26 13.66 4.15 13.64
CA GLY A 26 13.34 3.06 14.53
C GLY A 26 13.10 3.47 15.99
N ARG A 27 12.96 4.77 16.29
CA ARG A 27 12.65 5.26 17.64
C ARG A 27 11.21 4.99 17.99
N PHE A 28 10.96 4.49 19.18
CA PHE A 28 9.63 4.21 19.68
C PHE A 28 8.80 5.48 19.82
N ILE A 29 7.56 5.44 19.31
CA ILE A 29 6.57 6.51 19.43
C ILE A 29 5.48 6.11 20.43
N LYS A 30 4.74 5.04 20.14
CA LYS A 30 3.66 4.48 20.98
C LYS A 30 3.36 3.04 20.59
N HIS A 31 2.46 2.39 21.32
CA HIS A 31 1.92 1.08 20.94
C HIS A 31 0.74 1.20 19.96
N HIS A 32 0.54 0.16 19.13
CA HIS A 32 -0.63 -0.04 18.29
C HIS A 32 -1.42 -1.28 18.72
N ASP A 33 -2.69 -1.36 18.37
CA ASP A 33 -3.60 -2.46 18.73
C ASP A 33 -3.47 -3.71 17.83
N GLY A 34 -2.66 -3.66 16.79
CA GLY A 34 -2.42 -4.74 15.84
C GLY A 34 -2.25 -4.24 14.41
N LEU A 35 -1.33 -4.85 13.65
CA LEU A 35 -1.02 -4.48 12.26
C LEU A 35 -2.23 -4.47 11.32
N PRO A 36 -3.23 -5.38 11.45
CA PRO A 36 -4.40 -5.40 10.56
C PRO A 36 -5.27 -4.15 10.62
N PHE A 37 -5.22 -3.41 11.73
CA PHE A 37 -6.03 -2.19 11.92
C PHE A 37 -5.47 -0.97 11.19
N TYR A 38 -4.29 -1.09 10.59
CA TYR A 38 -3.61 0.01 9.92
C TYR A 38 -3.35 -0.32 8.44
N THR A 39 -3.40 0.71 7.59
CA THR A 39 -3.13 0.61 6.16
C THR A 39 -1.99 1.55 5.78
N ILE A 40 -1.10 1.16 4.87
CA ILE A 40 -0.04 2.03 4.36
C ILE A 40 -0.66 3.31 3.76
N GLY A 41 -0.11 4.46 4.11
CA GLY A 41 -0.64 5.78 3.76
C GLY A 41 -1.75 6.30 4.67
N GLN A 42 -2.19 5.53 5.67
CA GLN A 42 -3.21 5.96 6.62
C GLN A 42 -2.69 7.07 7.51
N ARG A 43 -3.51 8.12 7.69
CA ARG A 43 -3.29 9.23 8.61
C ARG A 43 -4.16 9.11 9.88
N LYS A 44 -5.46 8.85 9.68
CA LYS A 44 -6.43 8.81 10.79
C LYS A 44 -6.22 7.58 11.66
N GLY A 45 -6.38 7.73 12.97
CA GLY A 45 -6.28 6.62 13.92
C GLY A 45 -4.86 6.27 14.38
N LEU A 46 -3.82 6.96 13.90
CA LEU A 46 -2.48 6.84 14.48
C LEU A 46 -2.42 7.49 15.86
N GLU A 47 -3.17 8.61 16.06
CA GLU A 47 -3.26 9.32 17.35
C GLU A 47 -1.89 9.60 17.97
N ILE A 48 -0.92 9.97 17.13
CA ILE A 48 0.39 10.42 17.58
C ILE A 48 0.25 11.88 17.96
N GLY A 49 0.40 12.16 19.26
CA GLY A 49 0.32 13.52 19.81
C GLY A 49 1.53 14.37 19.42
N GLY A 50 1.44 15.68 19.69
CA GLY A 50 2.60 16.57 19.60
C GLY A 50 3.68 16.19 20.62
N GLY A 51 4.94 16.52 20.32
CA GLY A 51 6.08 16.31 21.23
C GLY A 51 7.09 15.25 20.79
N PHE A 52 6.82 14.52 19.69
CA PHE A 52 7.79 13.61 19.07
C PHE A 52 8.68 14.30 18.03
N SER A 53 8.22 15.42 17.49
CA SER A 53 9.02 16.27 16.59
C SER A 53 8.55 17.72 16.72
N ASP A 54 9.40 18.66 16.28
CA ASP A 54 9.08 20.09 16.21
C ASP A 54 8.20 20.43 14.99
N SER A 55 7.94 19.47 14.10
CA SER A 55 7.12 19.66 12.91
C SER A 55 5.63 19.55 13.24
N PRO A 56 4.79 20.47 12.73
CA PRO A 56 3.34 20.41 12.88
C PRO A 56 2.67 19.45 11.89
N GLU A 57 3.43 18.81 11.01
CA GLU A 57 2.88 17.97 9.93
C GLU A 57 2.28 16.66 10.45
N PRO A 58 1.26 16.13 9.75
CA PRO A 58 0.59 14.90 10.17
C PRO A 58 1.47 13.66 9.97
N TRP A 59 1.24 12.66 10.81
CA TRP A 59 1.86 11.36 10.71
C TRP A 59 1.10 10.42 9.76
N PHE A 60 1.85 9.58 9.02
CA PHE A 60 1.33 8.57 8.10
C PHE A 60 2.01 7.22 8.32
N VAL A 61 1.27 6.14 8.11
CA VAL A 61 1.83 4.79 8.06
C VAL A 61 2.66 4.65 6.78
N ALA A 62 3.97 4.47 6.91
CA ALA A 62 4.87 4.25 5.77
C ALA A 62 5.09 2.76 5.48
N ASP A 63 5.17 1.93 6.54
CA ASP A 63 5.39 0.50 6.39
C ASP A 63 4.85 -0.31 7.56
N LYS A 64 4.75 -1.62 7.37
CA LYS A 64 4.41 -2.62 8.38
C LYS A 64 5.47 -3.71 8.39
N LEU A 65 6.23 -3.80 9.46
CA LEU A 65 7.25 -4.82 9.68
C LEU A 65 6.60 -6.01 10.38
N ILE A 66 6.10 -6.97 9.59
CA ILE A 66 5.26 -8.08 10.07
C ILE A 66 6.02 -8.95 11.07
N GLU A 67 7.28 -9.33 10.77
CA GLU A 67 8.08 -10.20 11.61
C GLU A 67 8.37 -9.63 13.01
N SER A 68 8.49 -8.31 13.11
CA SER A 68 8.76 -7.60 14.37
C SER A 68 7.52 -6.97 15.00
N ASN A 69 6.34 -7.14 14.37
CA ASN A 69 5.08 -6.54 14.78
C ASN A 69 5.18 -5.02 15.01
N LYS A 70 5.77 -4.32 14.02
CA LYS A 70 5.98 -2.85 14.09
C LYS A 70 5.33 -2.13 12.93
N ILE A 71 4.88 -0.90 13.19
CA ILE A 71 4.46 0.07 12.20
C ILE A 71 5.55 1.15 12.10
N VAL A 72 6.02 1.42 10.89
CA VAL A 72 6.86 2.60 10.63
C VAL A 72 5.96 3.76 10.29
N ALA A 73 6.02 4.82 11.08
CA ALA A 73 5.30 6.06 10.85
C ALA A 73 6.26 7.17 10.43
N VAL A 74 5.84 7.98 9.46
CA VAL A 74 6.60 9.13 8.95
C VAL A 74 5.75 10.38 9.01
N GLN A 75 6.40 11.52 9.10
CA GLN A 75 5.73 12.81 9.19
C GLN A 75 5.73 13.54 7.85
N GLY A 76 4.61 14.19 7.51
CA GLY A 76 4.49 14.97 6.29
C GLY A 76 4.56 14.13 5.01
N ASP A 77 5.16 14.70 3.98
CA ASP A 77 5.31 14.09 2.67
C ASP A 77 6.68 13.39 2.51
N SER A 78 6.91 12.38 3.36
CA SER A 78 8.18 11.62 3.36
C SER A 78 8.36 10.80 2.08
N PRO A 79 9.59 10.74 1.53
CA PRO A 79 9.94 9.87 0.42
C PRO A 79 9.63 8.38 0.66
N LEU A 80 9.62 7.92 1.90
CA LEU A 80 9.27 6.54 2.26
C LEU A 80 7.83 6.13 1.91
N LEU A 81 6.97 7.09 1.60
CA LEU A 81 5.62 6.85 1.12
C LEU A 81 5.56 6.55 -0.39
N TYR A 82 6.64 6.77 -1.14
CA TYR A 82 6.65 6.75 -2.59
C TYR A 82 7.52 5.62 -3.15
N HIS A 83 6.98 4.88 -4.12
CA HIS A 83 7.68 3.80 -4.81
C HIS A 83 7.32 3.84 -6.28
N ASN A 84 8.27 3.49 -7.17
CA ASN A 84 8.05 3.48 -8.61
C ASN A 84 7.68 2.10 -9.16
N SER A 85 7.80 1.03 -8.34
CA SER A 85 7.50 -0.33 -8.78
C SER A 85 6.73 -1.11 -7.73
N LEU A 86 6.03 -2.14 -8.19
CA LEU A 86 5.44 -3.17 -7.33
C LEU A 86 5.59 -4.56 -7.96
N ILE A 87 5.54 -5.57 -7.09
CA ILE A 87 5.34 -6.96 -7.47
C ILE A 87 3.91 -7.35 -7.13
N ALA A 88 3.24 -8.03 -8.04
CA ALA A 88 1.89 -8.54 -7.84
C ALA A 88 1.78 -9.99 -8.31
N ASP A 89 0.81 -10.72 -7.79
CA ASP A 89 0.50 -12.09 -8.14
C ASP A 89 -1.01 -12.30 -8.39
N SER A 90 -1.43 -13.53 -8.65
CA SER A 90 -2.83 -13.84 -8.92
C SER A 90 -3.41 -12.99 -10.06
N VAL A 91 -2.66 -12.91 -11.17
CA VAL A 91 -3.03 -12.10 -12.32
C VAL A 91 -4.27 -12.66 -12.99
N HIS A 92 -5.26 -11.80 -13.21
CA HIS A 92 -6.47 -12.14 -13.97
C HIS A 92 -6.65 -11.18 -15.14
N TRP A 93 -6.75 -11.69 -16.35
CA TRP A 93 -7.07 -10.96 -17.56
C TRP A 93 -8.52 -11.20 -17.97
N ILE A 94 -9.24 -10.12 -18.31
CA ILE A 94 -10.67 -10.21 -18.68
C ILE A 94 -10.86 -10.97 -20.02
N ASP A 95 -9.94 -10.76 -20.95
CA ASP A 95 -9.88 -11.49 -22.22
C ASP A 95 -8.59 -12.33 -22.27
N LYS A 96 -7.90 -12.39 -23.37
CA LYS A 96 -6.62 -13.09 -23.51
C LYS A 96 -5.51 -12.35 -22.80
N ALA A 97 -4.57 -13.12 -22.24
CA ALA A 97 -3.34 -12.55 -21.69
C ALA A 97 -2.61 -11.74 -22.78
N PRO A 98 -2.20 -10.51 -22.50
CA PRO A 98 -1.49 -9.68 -23.46
C PRO A 98 -0.07 -10.18 -23.70
N ASN A 99 0.57 -9.67 -24.75
CA ASN A 99 2.00 -9.85 -24.93
C ASN A 99 2.77 -8.99 -23.92
N PHE A 100 3.87 -9.54 -23.39
CA PHE A 100 4.76 -8.84 -22.47
C PHE A 100 6.09 -8.46 -23.14
N PRO A 101 6.71 -7.32 -22.76
CA PRO A 101 6.22 -6.34 -21.79
C PRO A 101 5.00 -5.58 -22.30
N LEU A 102 4.03 -5.33 -21.42
CA LEU A 102 2.84 -4.56 -21.74
C LEU A 102 3.03 -3.11 -21.25
N ILE A 103 2.80 -2.14 -22.14
CA ILE A 103 2.67 -0.72 -21.77
C ILE A 103 1.19 -0.41 -21.70
N CYS A 104 0.72 0.06 -20.56
CA CYS A 104 -0.68 0.37 -20.32
C CYS A 104 -0.82 1.38 -19.18
N ASP A 105 -2.04 1.72 -18.83
CA ASP A 105 -2.34 2.47 -17.62
C ASP A 105 -2.68 1.54 -16.46
N ALA A 106 -2.37 1.95 -15.22
CA ALA A 106 -2.78 1.21 -14.05
C ALA A 106 -3.29 2.11 -12.92
N LYS A 107 -4.15 1.54 -12.07
CA LYS A 107 -4.63 2.14 -10.82
C LYS A 107 -4.39 1.18 -9.67
N ILE A 108 -3.80 1.69 -8.59
CA ILE A 108 -3.63 0.96 -7.32
C ILE A 108 -4.68 1.36 -6.28
N ARG A 109 -5.58 2.29 -6.62
CA ARG A 109 -6.71 2.74 -5.80
C ARG A 109 -7.88 3.15 -6.68
N TYR A 110 -9.10 2.88 -6.23
CA TYR A 110 -10.33 3.13 -6.99
C TYR A 110 -10.49 4.58 -7.48
N ARG A 111 -10.16 5.58 -6.66
CA ARG A 111 -10.33 7.01 -7.00
C ARG A 111 -9.07 7.68 -7.54
N GLN A 112 -8.04 6.90 -7.85
CA GLN A 112 -6.80 7.41 -8.44
C GLN A 112 -6.99 7.65 -9.94
N ALA A 113 -6.36 8.70 -10.47
CA ALA A 113 -6.17 8.83 -11.92
C ALA A 113 -5.28 7.71 -12.45
N SER A 114 -5.52 7.25 -13.67
CA SER A 114 -4.68 6.26 -14.34
C SER A 114 -3.24 6.74 -14.43
N GLN A 115 -2.30 5.80 -14.26
CA GLN A 115 -0.86 6.04 -14.26
C GLN A 115 -0.21 5.15 -15.31
N GLU A 116 0.55 5.74 -16.23
CA GLU A 116 1.31 4.99 -17.24
C GLU A 116 2.29 4.03 -16.57
N CYS A 117 2.30 2.78 -17.01
CA CYS A 117 3.18 1.78 -16.46
C CYS A 117 3.63 0.75 -17.50
N LYS A 118 4.68 0.03 -17.15
CA LYS A 118 5.20 -1.14 -17.88
C LYS A 118 5.00 -2.37 -17.02
N VAL A 119 4.26 -3.35 -17.55
CA VAL A 119 4.04 -4.65 -16.89
C VAL A 119 4.98 -5.67 -17.50
N ILE A 120 5.70 -6.38 -16.65
CA ILE A 120 6.67 -7.41 -17.02
C ILE A 120 6.25 -8.70 -16.34
N MET A 121 6.17 -9.79 -17.10
CA MET A 121 5.95 -11.12 -16.54
C MET A 121 7.22 -11.59 -15.84
N LEU A 122 7.07 -12.10 -14.65
CA LEU A 122 8.09 -12.79 -13.87
C LEU A 122 7.80 -14.30 -13.86
N ASP A 123 8.56 -15.06 -13.11
CA ASP A 123 8.34 -16.50 -12.93
C ASP A 123 7.02 -16.78 -12.19
N GLY A 124 6.33 -17.83 -12.62
CA GLY A 124 5.00 -18.19 -12.10
C GLY A 124 3.93 -17.18 -12.54
N ASP A 125 2.91 -16.97 -11.70
CA ASP A 125 1.84 -16.00 -11.94
C ASP A 125 2.17 -14.59 -11.39
N CYS A 126 3.47 -14.28 -11.26
CA CYS A 126 3.92 -12.99 -10.75
C CYS A 126 4.22 -12.01 -11.88
N ILE A 127 3.93 -10.75 -11.64
CA ILE A 127 4.27 -9.63 -12.51
C ILE A 127 4.99 -8.53 -11.72
N LYS A 128 5.88 -7.82 -12.42
CA LYS A 128 6.41 -6.53 -11.97
C LYS A 128 5.70 -5.42 -12.73
N VAL A 129 5.30 -4.40 -12.01
CA VAL A 129 4.69 -3.20 -12.58
C VAL A 129 5.60 -2.02 -12.26
N ASP A 130 6.21 -1.44 -13.29
CA ASP A 130 7.06 -0.26 -13.22
C ASP A 130 6.25 0.94 -13.68
N PHE A 131 6.00 1.90 -12.79
CA PHE A 131 5.28 3.13 -13.08
C PHE A 131 6.25 4.20 -13.59
N LYS A 132 5.77 5.03 -14.51
CA LYS A 132 6.51 6.19 -14.99
C LYS A 132 6.75 7.23 -13.89
N ASP A 133 5.71 7.47 -13.09
CA ASP A 133 5.77 8.37 -11.93
C ASP A 133 5.64 7.59 -10.64
N THR A 134 6.28 8.06 -9.57
CA THR A 134 6.21 7.41 -8.26
C THR A 134 4.78 7.35 -7.73
N GLN A 135 4.43 6.22 -7.14
CA GLN A 135 3.12 5.95 -6.58
C GLN A 135 3.16 6.06 -5.05
N ARG A 136 2.24 6.85 -4.49
CA ARG A 136 2.14 7.03 -3.05
C ARG A 136 1.43 5.85 -2.40
N ALA A 137 2.07 5.27 -1.39
CA ALA A 137 1.51 4.26 -0.49
C ALA A 137 1.00 3.00 -1.21
N ILE A 138 1.86 2.38 -2.01
CA ILE A 138 1.64 1.04 -2.56
C ILE A 138 1.41 0.08 -1.38
N THR A 139 0.27 -0.62 -1.38
CA THR A 139 -0.19 -1.41 -0.23
C THR A 139 -0.35 -2.88 -0.61
N PRO A 140 0.45 -3.80 -0.04
CA PRO A 140 0.25 -5.23 -0.19
C PRO A 140 -1.16 -5.68 0.20
N GLY A 141 -1.73 -6.63 -0.56
CA GLY A 141 -3.09 -7.13 -0.39
C GLY A 141 -4.17 -6.29 -1.08
N GLN A 142 -3.84 -5.11 -1.62
CA GLN A 142 -4.73 -4.36 -2.50
C GLN A 142 -4.54 -4.77 -3.96
N SER A 143 -5.49 -4.39 -4.82
CA SER A 143 -5.43 -4.71 -6.26
C SER A 143 -4.74 -3.60 -7.04
N VAL A 144 -3.94 -3.99 -8.03
CA VAL A 144 -3.58 -3.16 -9.18
C VAL A 144 -4.47 -3.55 -10.37
N VAL A 145 -5.08 -2.57 -11.03
CA VAL A 145 -6.00 -2.79 -12.16
C VAL A 145 -5.45 -2.09 -13.40
N PHE A 146 -5.43 -2.81 -14.53
CA PHE A 146 -4.81 -2.39 -15.78
C PHE A 146 -5.86 -1.91 -16.78
N TYR A 147 -5.52 -0.88 -17.56
CA TYR A 147 -6.40 -0.25 -18.52
C TYR A 147 -5.68 0.06 -19.83
N ASP A 148 -6.44 0.02 -20.93
CA ASP A 148 -6.09 0.65 -22.20
C ASP A 148 -7.14 1.73 -22.48
N GLY A 149 -6.81 2.99 -22.21
CA GLY A 149 -7.79 4.06 -22.14
C GLY A 149 -8.89 3.76 -21.11
N ASP A 150 -10.13 3.63 -21.59
CA ASP A 150 -11.31 3.33 -20.75
C ASP A 150 -11.59 1.81 -20.62
N VAL A 151 -10.84 0.98 -21.34
CA VAL A 151 -11.04 -0.48 -21.33
C VAL A 151 -10.24 -1.11 -20.20
N CYS A 152 -10.93 -1.80 -19.28
CA CYS A 152 -10.29 -2.61 -18.25
C CYS A 152 -9.73 -3.89 -18.85
N LEU A 153 -8.42 -4.09 -18.74
CA LEU A 153 -7.72 -5.25 -19.26
C LEU A 153 -7.69 -6.42 -18.25
N GLY A 154 -7.66 -6.11 -16.96
CA GLY A 154 -7.51 -7.10 -15.90
C GLY A 154 -6.96 -6.50 -14.64
N GLY A 155 -6.48 -7.35 -13.73
CA GLY A 155 -5.90 -6.92 -12.47
C GLY A 155 -5.09 -8.01 -11.78
N SER A 156 -4.47 -7.64 -10.68
CA SER A 156 -3.60 -8.50 -9.88
C SER A 156 -3.60 -8.06 -8.42
N VAL A 157 -3.19 -8.93 -7.50
CA VAL A 157 -3.04 -8.59 -6.09
C VAL A 157 -1.62 -8.12 -5.81
N ILE A 158 -1.47 -6.96 -5.23
CA ILE A 158 -0.17 -6.39 -4.84
C ILE A 158 0.44 -7.25 -3.74
N LYS A 159 1.65 -7.77 -3.97
CA LYS A 159 2.42 -8.60 -3.04
C LYS A 159 3.42 -7.77 -2.24
N SER A 160 4.13 -6.89 -2.93
CA SER A 160 5.10 -6.01 -2.31
C SER A 160 5.30 -4.73 -3.13
N LYS A 161 5.75 -3.69 -2.44
CA LYS A 161 6.35 -2.51 -3.07
C LYS A 161 7.79 -2.84 -3.45
N ALA A 162 8.30 -2.22 -4.51
CA ALA A 162 9.67 -2.35 -4.98
C ALA A 162 10.19 -0.98 -5.44
N ASN A 163 11.50 -0.81 -5.42
CA ASN A 163 12.21 0.25 -6.12
C ASN A 163 13.10 -0.40 -7.16
N GLU A 164 13.41 0.34 -8.22
CA GLU A 164 14.42 -0.09 -9.20
C GLU A 164 15.82 -0.21 -8.56
#